data_77920482b156eb9a1fb2c09837f19175
#
_entry.id   77920482b156eb9a1fb2c09837f19175
#
_cell.length_a   1.000
_cell.length_b   1.000
_cell.length_c   1.000
_cell.angle_alpha   90.00
_cell.angle_beta   90.00
_cell.angle_gamma   90.00
#
_symmetry.space_group_name_H-M   'P 1'
#
loop_
_entity.id
_entity.type
_entity.pdbx_description
1 polymer ?
#
loop_
_entity_poly.entity_id
_entity_poly.type
_entity_poly.pdbx_seq_one_letter_code
_entity_poly.pdbx_strand_id
1 'polypeptide(L)'
;MSNTTVAINITPGEHIHWHLFGVTLNGDTITSTLIAGGIVLLLGFLVRRKASAREPTKLQLAFEAVVQYVEKQVEDTMGIKTAPFVVPLAMALFLFIFISNLLAIVPTGHHPEYAPPPASDVNLTYALAVLVIGTMHVVGIRKKGLRGYYGHLFRKPYLLIPLNIIEEI
;
A
#
# COMPACT_ATOMS: atom_id res chain seq x y z
N MET A 1 6.63 25.37 45.92
CA MET A 1 6.17 24.20 45.16
C MET A 1 6.12 24.61 43.68
N SER A 2 7.17 24.33 42.94
CA SER A 2 7.24 24.63 41.51
C SER A 2 6.47 23.57 40.75
N ASN A 3 5.31 23.94 40.17
CA ASN A 3 4.60 23.09 39.24
C ASN A 3 5.45 22.96 37.96
N THR A 4 6.20 21.88 37.85
CA THR A 4 6.83 21.47 36.59
C THR A 4 5.73 20.88 35.72
N THR A 5 5.06 21.72 34.94
CA THR A 5 4.22 21.24 33.82
C THR A 5 5.17 20.60 32.83
N VAL A 6 5.16 19.28 32.77
CA VAL A 6 5.77 18.53 31.67
C VAL A 6 4.94 18.85 30.42
N ALA A 7 5.39 19.85 29.66
CA ALA A 7 4.84 20.12 28.37
C ALA A 7 5.26 18.94 27.47
N ILE A 8 4.30 18.05 27.16
CA ILE A 8 4.48 17.05 26.11
C ILE A 8 4.50 17.85 24.81
N ASN A 9 5.68 18.10 24.29
CA ASN A 9 5.85 18.75 23.00
C ASN A 9 5.59 17.70 21.93
N ILE A 10 4.34 17.61 21.49
CA ILE A 10 3.97 16.77 20.34
C ILE A 10 4.21 17.65 19.13
N THR A 11 5.33 17.47 18.45
CA THR A 11 5.59 18.06 17.13
C THR A 11 5.24 17.01 16.05
N PRO A 12 3.98 16.95 15.59
CA PRO A 12 3.61 16.02 14.53
C PRO A 12 4.27 16.49 13.23
N GLY A 13 5.06 15.62 12.61
CA GLY A 13 5.62 15.86 11.29
C GLY A 13 7.08 16.32 11.23
N GLU A 14 7.84 16.25 12.33
CA GLU A 14 9.30 16.37 12.23
C GLU A 14 9.88 15.10 11.62
N HIS A 15 10.40 15.20 10.40
CA HIS A 15 11.06 14.13 9.68
C HIS A 15 12.57 14.35 9.67
N ILE A 16 13.33 13.26 9.65
CA ILE A 16 14.78 13.31 9.41
C ILE A 16 14.98 13.56 7.92
N HIS A 17 15.39 14.78 7.58
CA HIS A 17 15.58 15.18 6.20
C HIS A 17 16.96 14.81 5.67
N TRP A 18 16.99 14.09 4.56
CA TRP A 18 18.21 13.86 3.79
C TRP A 18 18.18 14.75 2.53
N HIS A 19 19.26 15.52 2.34
CA HIS A 19 19.43 16.35 1.16
C HIS A 19 20.27 15.59 0.13
N LEU A 20 19.64 15.13 -0.95
CA LEU A 20 20.32 14.44 -2.04
C LEU A 20 20.02 15.15 -3.36
N PHE A 21 21.06 15.64 -4.06
CA PHE A 21 20.93 16.32 -5.35
C PHE A 21 19.91 17.49 -5.39
N GLY A 22 19.75 18.23 -4.29
CA GLY A 22 18.80 19.34 -4.19
C GLY A 22 17.35 18.94 -3.91
N VAL A 23 17.09 17.64 -3.70
CA VAL A 23 15.79 17.13 -3.25
C VAL A 23 15.87 16.79 -1.77
N THR A 24 14.84 17.22 -1.02
CA THR A 24 14.70 16.87 0.40
C THR A 24 13.91 15.57 0.50
N LEU A 25 14.52 14.52 1.06
CA LEU A 25 13.90 13.21 1.27
C LEU A 25 13.67 12.99 2.76
N ASN A 26 12.54 12.39 3.10
CA ASN A 26 12.22 11.96 4.46
C ASN A 26 12.96 10.64 4.74
N GLY A 27 14.15 10.72 5.36
CA GLY A 27 15.02 9.56 5.61
C GLY A 27 14.41 8.52 6.55
N ASP A 28 13.66 8.96 7.53
CA ASP A 28 12.89 8.15 8.47
C ASP A 28 11.79 7.33 7.75
N THR A 29 11.02 7.97 6.86
CA THR A 29 10.01 7.30 6.03
C THR A 29 10.63 6.27 5.11
N ILE A 30 11.77 6.59 4.47
CA ILE A 30 12.48 5.63 3.61
C ILE A 30 12.94 4.42 4.41
N THR A 31 13.55 4.64 5.58
CA THR A 31 14.03 3.56 6.44
C THR A 31 12.88 2.67 6.90
N SER A 32 11.79 3.25 7.40
CA SER A 32 10.60 2.53 7.84
C SER A 32 9.93 1.78 6.69
N THR A 33 9.89 2.36 5.49
CA THR A 33 9.38 1.71 4.28
C THR A 33 10.21 0.48 3.89
N LEU A 34 11.55 0.60 3.96
CA LEU A 34 12.45 -0.52 3.68
C LEU A 34 12.28 -1.64 4.71
N ILE A 35 12.11 -1.30 5.98
CA ILE A 35 11.85 -2.28 7.06
C ILE A 35 10.51 -2.99 6.79
N ALA A 36 9.42 -2.24 6.57
CA ALA A 36 8.11 -2.81 6.29
C ALA A 36 8.13 -3.70 5.05
N GLY A 37 8.71 -3.22 3.94
CA GLY A 37 8.86 -3.97 2.71
C GLY A 37 9.73 -5.21 2.88
N GLY A 38 10.83 -5.10 3.63
CA GLY A 38 11.70 -6.23 3.98
C GLY A 38 10.97 -7.31 4.76
N ILE A 39 10.13 -6.93 5.73
CA ILE A 39 9.30 -7.87 6.50
C ILE A 39 8.30 -8.58 5.57
N VAL A 40 7.62 -7.86 4.69
CA VAL A 40 6.68 -8.45 3.72
C VAL A 40 7.37 -9.46 2.80
N LEU A 41 8.54 -9.10 2.26
CA LEU A 41 9.33 -10.00 1.42
C LEU A 41 9.81 -11.24 2.19
N LEU A 42 10.26 -11.05 3.43
CA LEU A 42 10.68 -12.15 4.30
C LEU A 42 9.50 -13.10 4.60
N LEU A 43 8.34 -12.58 4.92
CA LEU A 43 7.13 -13.38 5.16
C LEU A 43 6.76 -14.18 3.91
N GLY A 44 6.71 -13.56 2.74
CA GLY A 44 6.46 -14.24 1.48
C GLY A 44 7.49 -15.33 1.18
N PHE A 45 8.77 -15.05 1.42
CA PHE A 45 9.84 -16.03 1.25
C PHE A 45 9.72 -17.23 2.21
N LEU A 46 9.41 -16.96 3.49
CA LEU A 46 9.23 -18.02 4.50
C LEU A 46 8.04 -18.92 4.18
N VAL A 47 6.91 -18.32 3.77
CA VAL A 47 5.74 -19.08 3.33
C VAL A 47 6.09 -19.94 2.12
N ARG A 48 6.69 -19.35 1.07
CA ARG A 48 7.10 -20.09 -0.12
C ARG A 48 8.06 -21.24 0.20
N ARG A 49 9.04 -21.04 1.08
CA ARG A 49 10.04 -22.05 1.41
C ARG A 49 9.47 -23.22 2.21
N LYS A 50 8.46 -22.94 3.06
CA LYS A 50 7.85 -23.94 3.96
C LYS A 50 6.49 -24.41 3.45
N ALA A 51 6.06 -23.99 2.25
CA ALA A 51 4.78 -24.37 1.69
C ALA A 51 4.70 -25.88 1.49
N SER A 52 3.70 -26.51 2.09
CA SER A 52 3.40 -27.91 1.97
C SER A 52 1.89 -28.11 1.78
N ALA A 53 1.52 -28.92 0.77
CA ALA A 53 0.11 -29.26 0.55
C ALA A 53 -0.38 -30.34 1.55
N ARG A 54 0.52 -31.12 2.12
CA ARG A 54 0.18 -32.25 2.99
C ARG A 54 0.09 -31.87 4.47
N GLU A 55 1.00 -31.01 4.91
CA GLU A 55 1.10 -30.56 6.29
C GLU A 55 1.37 -29.05 6.33
N PRO A 56 0.32 -28.22 6.12
CA PRO A 56 0.50 -26.78 6.09
C PRO A 56 0.84 -26.25 7.49
N THR A 57 1.82 -25.34 7.54
CA THR A 57 2.19 -24.65 8.77
C THR A 57 1.11 -23.63 9.17
N LYS A 58 1.02 -23.26 10.46
CA LYS A 58 0.10 -22.22 10.93
C LYS A 58 0.30 -20.89 10.20
N LEU A 59 1.57 -20.53 9.89
CA LEU A 59 1.90 -19.33 9.13
C LEU A 59 1.36 -19.43 7.69
N GLN A 60 1.49 -20.59 7.06
CA GLN A 60 0.96 -20.84 5.72
C GLN A 60 -0.57 -20.70 5.71
N LEU A 61 -1.25 -21.33 6.67
CA LEU A 61 -2.72 -21.24 6.79
C LEU A 61 -3.19 -19.78 6.98
N ALA A 62 -2.51 -19.02 7.85
CA ALA A 62 -2.83 -17.61 8.03
C ALA A 62 -2.63 -16.80 6.74
N PHE A 63 -1.52 -17.04 6.02
CA PHE A 63 -1.24 -16.37 4.75
C PHE A 63 -2.27 -16.74 3.67
N GLU A 64 -2.60 -18.03 3.53
CA GLU A 64 -3.62 -18.51 2.60
C GLU A 64 -5.00 -17.93 2.89
N ALA A 65 -5.37 -17.77 4.17
CA ALA A 65 -6.63 -17.12 4.55
C ALA A 65 -6.69 -15.66 4.07
N VAL A 66 -5.58 -14.93 4.17
CA VAL A 66 -5.48 -13.55 3.66
C VAL A 66 -5.56 -13.53 2.13
N VAL A 67 -4.87 -14.45 1.45
CA VAL A 67 -4.94 -14.60 -0.01
C VAL A 67 -6.37 -14.83 -0.46
N GLN A 68 -7.05 -15.80 0.13
CA GLN A 68 -8.45 -16.12 -0.20
C GLN A 68 -9.39 -14.93 0.04
N TYR A 69 -9.18 -14.18 1.13
CA TYR A 69 -9.95 -12.97 1.38
C TYR A 69 -9.76 -11.92 0.28
N VAL A 70 -8.51 -11.65 -0.10
CA VAL A 70 -8.20 -10.67 -1.15
C VAL A 70 -8.72 -11.16 -2.52
N GLU A 71 -8.53 -12.44 -2.86
CA GLU A 71 -9.06 -13.04 -4.07
C GLU A 71 -10.57 -12.88 -4.16
N LYS A 72 -11.29 -13.15 -3.07
CA LYS A 72 -12.73 -12.96 -3.02
C LYS A 72 -13.13 -11.51 -3.25
N GLN A 73 -12.45 -10.54 -2.63
CA GLN A 73 -12.72 -9.11 -2.83
C GLN A 73 -12.51 -8.70 -4.30
N VAL A 74 -11.45 -9.20 -4.94
CA VAL A 74 -11.17 -8.93 -6.37
C VAL A 74 -12.22 -9.60 -7.26
N GLU A 75 -12.61 -10.85 -6.96
CA GLU A 75 -13.62 -11.57 -7.74
C GLU A 75 -14.98 -10.88 -7.65
N ASP A 76 -15.40 -10.48 -6.43
CA ASP A 76 -16.68 -9.83 -6.20
C ASP A 76 -16.76 -8.43 -6.86
N THR A 77 -15.61 -7.76 -7.05
CA THR A 77 -15.57 -6.39 -7.58
C THR A 77 -15.41 -6.34 -9.10
N MET A 78 -14.50 -7.11 -9.67
CA MET A 78 -14.14 -7.00 -11.09
C MET A 78 -13.94 -8.34 -11.80
N GLY A 79 -13.91 -9.46 -11.07
CA GLY A 79 -13.60 -10.79 -11.56
C GLY A 79 -12.10 -11.03 -11.80
N ILE A 80 -11.56 -12.09 -11.21
CA ILE A 80 -10.12 -12.46 -11.31
C ILE A 80 -9.70 -12.68 -12.76
N LYS A 81 -10.56 -13.25 -13.60
CA LYS A 81 -10.28 -13.49 -15.02
C LYS A 81 -10.06 -12.20 -15.80
N THR A 82 -10.71 -11.12 -15.38
CA THR A 82 -10.60 -9.81 -16.03
C THR A 82 -9.25 -9.15 -15.75
N ALA A 83 -8.76 -9.27 -14.53
CA ALA A 83 -7.53 -8.60 -14.10
C ALA A 83 -6.71 -9.47 -13.13
N PRO A 84 -6.09 -10.57 -13.60
CA PRO A 84 -5.40 -11.53 -12.73
C PRO A 84 -4.18 -10.94 -12.00
N PHE A 85 -3.63 -9.82 -12.49
CA PHE A 85 -2.51 -9.12 -11.85
C PHE A 85 -2.95 -8.30 -10.62
N VAL A 86 -4.25 -8.03 -10.46
CA VAL A 86 -4.78 -7.24 -9.34
C VAL A 86 -4.62 -7.98 -8.03
N VAL A 87 -4.83 -9.31 -8.01
CA VAL A 87 -4.69 -10.12 -6.79
C VAL A 87 -3.30 -9.98 -6.17
N PRO A 88 -2.18 -10.26 -6.87
CA PRO A 88 -0.86 -10.12 -6.28
C PRO A 88 -0.51 -8.66 -5.93
N LEU A 89 -0.98 -7.67 -6.69
CA LEU A 89 -0.80 -6.26 -6.37
C LEU A 89 -1.55 -5.89 -5.08
N ALA A 90 -2.83 -6.27 -4.99
CA ALA A 90 -3.67 -6.01 -3.82
C ALA A 90 -3.10 -6.71 -2.57
N MET A 91 -2.59 -7.96 -2.70
CA MET A 91 -1.92 -8.67 -1.63
C MET A 91 -0.66 -7.95 -1.14
N ALA A 92 0.18 -7.51 -2.06
CA ALA A 92 1.42 -6.80 -1.72
C ALA A 92 1.11 -5.50 -0.96
N LEU A 93 0.14 -4.71 -1.44
CA LEU A 93 -0.29 -3.47 -0.81
C LEU A 93 -0.96 -3.72 0.55
N PHE A 94 -1.85 -4.70 0.63
CA PHE A 94 -2.51 -5.07 1.88
C PHE A 94 -1.49 -5.44 2.95
N LEU A 95 -0.57 -6.35 2.64
CA LEU A 95 0.48 -6.77 3.57
C LEU A 95 1.40 -5.62 3.95
N PHE A 96 1.79 -4.78 2.99
CA PHE A 96 2.64 -3.62 3.25
C PHE A 96 1.96 -2.63 4.20
N ILE A 97 0.70 -2.26 3.93
CA ILE A 97 -0.06 -1.33 4.78
C ILE A 97 -0.30 -1.96 6.16
N PHE A 98 -0.61 -3.25 6.21
CA PHE A 98 -0.83 -3.98 7.46
C PHE A 98 0.45 -3.98 8.33
N ILE A 99 1.60 -4.34 7.76
CA ILE A 99 2.89 -4.32 8.47
C ILE A 99 3.28 -2.89 8.87
N SER A 100 3.05 -1.90 8.01
CA SER A 100 3.28 -0.49 8.32
C SER A 100 2.48 -0.03 9.55
N ASN A 101 1.22 -0.45 9.65
CA ASN A 101 0.38 -0.14 10.81
C ASN A 101 0.80 -0.93 12.07
N LEU A 102 1.30 -2.16 11.91
CA LEU A 102 1.88 -2.90 13.05
C LEU A 102 3.14 -2.23 13.58
N LEU A 103 3.98 -1.68 12.71
CA LEU A 103 5.16 -0.92 13.13
C LEU A 103 4.78 0.31 13.97
N ALA A 104 3.62 0.93 13.70
CA ALA A 104 3.12 2.06 14.49
C ALA A 104 2.82 1.70 15.96
N ILE A 105 2.52 0.43 16.23
CA ILE A 105 2.19 -0.04 17.58
C ILE A 105 3.46 -0.36 18.38
N VAL A 106 4.60 -0.54 17.71
CA VAL A 106 5.87 -0.84 18.38
C VAL A 106 6.34 0.40 19.13
N PRO A 107 6.46 0.35 20.47
CA PRO A 107 6.94 1.50 21.23
C PRO A 107 8.41 1.79 20.91
N THR A 108 8.67 2.89 20.23
CA THR A 108 10.03 3.34 19.87
C THR A 108 10.71 4.16 20.97
N GLY A 109 10.16 4.15 22.20
CA GLY A 109 10.68 4.88 23.35
C GLY A 109 10.30 6.37 23.27
N HIS A 110 11.19 7.23 23.83
CA HIS A 110 10.98 8.68 23.89
C HIS A 110 11.37 9.42 22.60
N HIS A 111 11.74 8.69 21.55
CA HIS A 111 12.15 9.23 20.26
C HIS A 111 11.27 8.65 19.14
N PRO A 112 10.02 9.15 18.97
CA PRO A 112 9.12 8.69 17.91
C PRO A 112 9.66 8.95 16.49
N GLU A 113 10.70 9.77 16.37
CA GLU A 113 11.30 10.19 15.11
C GLU A 113 12.06 9.08 14.37
N TYR A 114 12.46 8.00 15.07
CA TYR A 114 13.30 6.96 14.45
C TYR A 114 12.56 5.94 13.60
N ALA A 115 11.27 5.76 13.79
CA ALA A 115 10.48 4.81 13.01
C ALA A 115 8.99 5.22 12.93
N PRO A 116 8.66 6.33 12.28
CA PRO A 116 7.26 6.66 12.02
C PRO A 116 6.65 5.58 11.14
N PRO A 117 5.36 5.27 11.32
CA PRO A 117 4.71 4.30 10.43
C PRO A 117 4.78 4.81 8.99
N PRO A 118 5.32 4.03 8.04
CA PRO A 118 5.49 4.49 6.66
C PRO A 118 4.19 4.99 6.03
N ALA A 119 3.06 4.36 6.39
CA ALA A 119 1.75 4.71 5.86
C ALA A 119 1.22 6.07 6.37
N SER A 120 1.83 6.68 7.39
CA SER A 120 1.45 8.03 7.86
C SER A 120 2.05 9.15 7.02
N ASP A 121 3.09 8.88 6.22
CA ASP A 121 3.68 9.86 5.32
C ASP A 121 2.81 10.02 4.07
N VAL A 122 2.34 11.24 3.87
CA VAL A 122 1.48 11.64 2.74
C VAL A 122 2.19 11.40 1.41
N ASN A 123 3.52 11.64 1.33
CA ASN A 123 4.29 11.45 0.09
C ASN A 123 4.32 9.98 -0.31
N LEU A 124 4.52 9.07 0.65
CA LEU A 124 4.48 7.63 0.38
C LEU A 124 3.08 7.19 -0.04
N THR A 125 2.05 7.66 0.65
CA THR A 125 0.66 7.32 0.34
C THR A 125 0.28 7.78 -1.07
N TYR A 126 0.65 8.99 -1.47
CA TYR A 126 0.44 9.47 -2.85
C TYR A 126 1.26 8.67 -3.87
N ALA A 127 2.50 8.32 -3.55
CA ALA A 127 3.33 7.50 -4.45
C ALA A 127 2.69 6.12 -4.70
N LEU A 128 2.17 5.47 -3.65
CA LEU A 128 1.45 4.21 -3.78
C LEU A 128 0.15 4.36 -4.59
N ALA A 129 -0.63 5.42 -4.34
CA ALA A 129 -1.83 5.70 -5.10
C ALA A 129 -1.53 5.90 -6.60
N VAL A 130 -0.53 6.71 -6.94
CA VAL A 130 -0.10 6.93 -8.32
C VAL A 130 0.39 5.62 -8.97
N LEU A 131 1.13 4.78 -8.22
CA LEU A 131 1.57 3.47 -8.70
C LEU A 131 0.38 2.58 -9.06
N VAL A 132 -0.63 2.51 -8.19
CA VAL A 132 -1.83 1.69 -8.42
C VAL A 132 -2.62 2.21 -9.61
N ILE A 133 -2.97 3.51 -9.60
CA ILE A 133 -3.73 4.15 -10.68
C ILE A 133 -2.97 4.01 -12.00
N GLY A 134 -1.66 4.31 -12.01
CA GLY A 134 -0.81 4.17 -13.19
C GLY A 134 -0.78 2.73 -13.72
N THR A 135 -0.67 1.74 -12.83
CA THR A 135 -0.69 0.32 -13.21
C THR A 135 -2.03 -0.06 -13.84
N MET A 136 -3.15 0.37 -13.24
CA MET A 136 -4.49 0.10 -13.75
C MET A 136 -4.69 0.71 -15.14
N HIS A 137 -4.27 1.96 -15.35
CA HIS A 137 -4.34 2.65 -16.64
C HIS A 137 -3.48 1.95 -17.69
N VAL A 138 -2.22 1.64 -17.37
CA VAL A 138 -1.30 0.95 -18.31
C VAL A 138 -1.86 -0.39 -18.74
N VAL A 139 -2.36 -1.18 -17.80
CA VAL A 139 -2.93 -2.50 -18.13
C VAL A 139 -4.24 -2.36 -18.88
N GLY A 140 -5.10 -1.41 -18.49
CA GLY A 140 -6.35 -1.10 -19.19
C GLY A 140 -6.11 -0.71 -20.64
N ILE A 141 -5.16 0.19 -20.89
CA ILE A 141 -4.76 0.62 -22.23
C ILE A 141 -4.16 -0.53 -23.04
N ARG A 142 -3.29 -1.36 -22.42
CA ARG A 142 -2.71 -2.52 -23.13
C ARG A 142 -3.75 -3.55 -23.55
N LYS A 143 -4.82 -3.74 -22.75
CA LYS A 143 -5.88 -4.71 -23.05
C LYS A 143 -6.91 -4.20 -24.07
N LYS A 144 -7.35 -2.94 -23.94
CA LYS A 144 -8.44 -2.37 -24.74
C LYS A 144 -7.98 -1.43 -25.86
N GLY A 145 -6.68 -1.06 -25.86
CA GLY A 145 -6.13 0.02 -26.68
C GLY A 145 -6.58 1.39 -26.18
N LEU A 146 -5.86 2.45 -26.56
CA LEU A 146 -6.16 3.83 -26.12
C LEU A 146 -7.59 4.25 -26.44
N ARG A 147 -8.07 3.98 -27.67
CA ARG A 147 -9.42 4.37 -28.09
C ARG A 147 -10.51 3.54 -27.38
N GLY A 148 -10.25 2.27 -27.09
CA GLY A 148 -11.20 1.41 -26.39
C GLY A 148 -11.26 1.72 -24.91
N TYR A 149 -10.12 2.09 -24.31
CA TYR A 149 -10.02 2.42 -22.91
C TYR A 149 -10.68 3.75 -22.59
N TYR A 150 -10.29 4.83 -23.25
CA TYR A 150 -10.90 6.15 -23.03
C TYR A 150 -12.25 6.33 -23.75
N GLY A 151 -12.56 5.51 -24.75
CA GLY A 151 -13.84 5.60 -25.47
C GLY A 151 -15.06 5.30 -24.61
N HIS A 152 -14.90 4.54 -23.51
CA HIS A 152 -16.01 4.27 -22.60
C HIS A 152 -16.42 5.50 -21.77
N LEU A 153 -15.50 6.44 -21.49
CA LEU A 153 -15.80 7.70 -20.78
C LEU A 153 -16.80 8.56 -21.56
N PHE A 154 -16.80 8.44 -22.89
CA PHE A 154 -17.68 9.20 -23.78
C PHE A 154 -18.91 8.39 -24.25
N ARG A 155 -19.21 7.25 -23.62
CA ARG A 155 -20.41 6.46 -23.94
C ARG A 155 -21.69 7.20 -23.54
N LYS A 156 -22.71 7.06 -24.39
CA LYS A 156 -24.06 7.60 -24.09
C LYS A 156 -24.64 6.95 -22.82
N PRO A 157 -25.39 7.72 -21.98
CA PRO A 157 -25.81 9.09 -22.20
C PRO A 157 -24.72 10.11 -21.81
N TYR A 158 -24.52 11.12 -22.66
CA TYR A 158 -23.48 12.15 -22.48
C TYR A 158 -23.60 12.94 -21.17
N LEU A 159 -24.77 12.92 -20.52
CA LEU A 159 -25.02 13.57 -19.22
C LEU A 159 -24.20 12.92 -18.08
N LEU A 160 -23.78 11.67 -18.25
CA LEU A 160 -22.99 10.91 -17.24
C LEU A 160 -21.49 11.04 -17.46
N ILE A 161 -21.01 11.80 -18.46
CA ILE A 161 -19.58 12.00 -18.70
C ILE A 161 -18.85 12.50 -17.43
N PRO A 162 -19.36 13.52 -16.69
CA PRO A 162 -18.68 13.97 -15.47
C PRO A 162 -18.61 12.87 -14.39
N LEU A 163 -19.65 12.05 -14.29
CA LEU A 163 -19.69 10.93 -13.34
C LEU A 163 -18.70 9.84 -13.74
N ASN A 164 -18.64 9.47 -15.02
CA ASN A 164 -17.72 8.48 -15.55
C ASN A 164 -16.25 8.91 -15.34
N ILE A 165 -15.96 10.23 -15.42
CA ILE A 165 -14.62 10.76 -15.16
C ILE A 165 -14.28 10.66 -13.68
N ILE A 166 -15.25 10.93 -12.79
CA ILE A 166 -15.03 10.82 -11.32
C ILE A 166 -14.83 9.35 -10.92
N GLU A 167 -15.56 8.42 -11.53
CA GLU A 167 -15.40 6.98 -11.26
C GLU A 167 -14.06 6.41 -11.74
N GLU A 168 -13.38 7.05 -12.70
CA GLU A 168 -12.10 6.59 -13.24
C GLU A 168 -10.90 7.06 -12.39
N ILE A 169 -11.06 8.11 -11.56
CA ILE A 169 -10.02 8.66 -10.67
C ILE A 169 -10.04 7.97 -9.32
#